data_14424b5ce6a96d27a925a29ab6938e82
#
_entry.id   14424b5ce6a96d27a925a29ab6938e82
#
_cell.length_a   1.000
_cell.length_b   1.000
_cell.length_c   1.000
_cell.angle_alpha   90.00
_cell.angle_beta   90.00
_cell.angle_gamma   90.00
#
_symmetry.space_group_name_H-M   'P 1'
#
loop_
_entity.id
_entity.type
_entity.pdbx_description
1 polymer ?
#
loop_
_entity_poly.entity_id
_entity_poly.type
_entity_poly.pdbx_seq_one_letter_code
_entity_poly.pdbx_strand_id
1 'polypeptide(L)'
;MNRRAFLGSIAAAGAAPFAQRETLPRSGADDRTYWISVLRRLAEPVLTRLSRMPVEQARGANREPVTRLEALGRLVAGIAPWLELGDGDLAPRARAAIAAAVDPASPDALNFTRDRQPLVDAAFLAQGILRAPHALRDRLDPAARRHLIAALESTRTITPGFNNWLLFSATIEACLKSLGAEWDRTRVDYALRQHEQWYKGDGAYGDGPEFHWDYYNSFVIHPMLVDVLDACGDESSAWREIAGRARQRATRYAAVQERMIAPDGSFPAIGRSIAYRCGAFHLLAQSALRHALPDGVAPAQVRGALTSVIHRTLDARDTFDADGWLRIGLCGHQPEIGESYISTGSLYLCSVALLPLGLPASDAFWSAPPQPWTSVKASSGQPFPIDHAG
;
A
#
# COMPACT_ATOMS: atom_id res chain seq x y z
N MET A 1 52.13 -34.36 -38.26
CA MET A 1 51.36 -34.89 -37.14
C MET A 1 50.05 -34.09 -37.02
N ASN A 2 48.94 -34.76 -37.20
CA ASN A 2 47.62 -34.23 -37.49
C ASN A 2 46.98 -33.42 -36.37
N ARG A 3 46.66 -32.18 -36.66
CA ARG A 3 45.66 -31.37 -35.93
C ARG A 3 44.27 -31.60 -36.53
N ARG A 4 43.61 -32.66 -36.22
CA ARG A 4 42.17 -32.88 -36.45
C ARG A 4 41.70 -33.97 -35.52
N ALA A 5 40.82 -33.60 -34.56
CA ALA A 5 39.73 -34.31 -33.95
C ALA A 5 39.57 -33.88 -32.50
N PHE A 6 38.88 -32.79 -32.27
CA PHE A 6 38.14 -32.58 -31.01
C PHE A 6 36.94 -31.64 -31.32
N LEU A 7 35.95 -32.21 -32.02
CA LEU A 7 34.60 -31.69 -32.06
C LEU A 7 33.71 -32.73 -31.41
N GLY A 8 33.75 -32.75 -30.08
CA GLY A 8 32.81 -33.49 -29.24
C GLY A 8 31.52 -32.69 -29.08
N SER A 9 30.45 -33.34 -29.34
CA SER A 9 29.04 -32.94 -29.31
C SER A 9 28.67 -32.05 -28.12
N ILE A 10 28.35 -30.77 -28.38
CA ILE A 10 27.55 -29.97 -27.44
C ILE A 10 26.11 -30.39 -27.67
N ALA A 11 25.63 -31.25 -26.79
CA ALA A 11 24.19 -31.50 -26.67
C ALA A 11 23.52 -30.17 -26.26
N ALA A 12 22.76 -29.60 -27.20
CA ALA A 12 21.86 -28.48 -26.89
C ALA A 12 20.82 -28.98 -25.88
N ALA A 13 21.04 -28.65 -24.62
CA ALA A 13 19.99 -28.72 -23.63
C ALA A 13 18.94 -27.67 -24.05
N GLY A 14 17.91 -28.14 -24.75
CA GLY A 14 16.77 -27.33 -25.11
C GLY A 14 16.17 -26.74 -23.83
N ALA A 15 16.26 -25.44 -23.68
CA ALA A 15 15.46 -24.73 -22.69
C ALA A 15 14.01 -25.08 -23.00
N ALA A 16 13.36 -25.86 -22.12
CA ALA A 16 11.94 -26.08 -22.19
C ALA A 16 11.25 -24.70 -22.21
N PRO A 17 10.37 -24.41 -23.17
CA PRO A 17 9.64 -23.16 -23.14
C PRO A 17 8.91 -23.12 -21.80
N PHE A 18 9.06 -22.01 -21.06
CA PHE A 18 8.19 -21.71 -19.93
C PHE A 18 6.77 -21.81 -20.48
N ALA A 19 6.09 -22.90 -20.10
CA ALA A 19 4.69 -23.05 -20.46
C ALA A 19 3.97 -21.87 -19.80
N GLN A 20 3.61 -20.89 -20.61
CA GLN A 20 2.60 -19.90 -20.24
C GLN A 20 1.36 -20.74 -19.85
N ARG A 21 1.11 -20.82 -18.55
CA ARG A 21 -0.23 -21.19 -18.10
C ARG A 21 -1.14 -20.13 -18.70
N GLU A 22 -1.83 -20.48 -19.79
CA GLU A 22 -3.02 -19.76 -20.21
C GLU A 22 -3.98 -19.78 -19.01
N THR A 23 -3.88 -18.75 -18.17
CA THR A 23 -4.91 -18.51 -17.19
C THR A 23 -6.13 -18.09 -18.00
N LEU A 24 -7.16 -18.94 -18.03
CA LEU A 24 -8.48 -18.58 -18.55
C LEU A 24 -8.82 -17.17 -18.01
N PRO A 25 -9.33 -16.26 -18.84
CA PRO A 25 -9.67 -14.92 -18.40
C PRO A 25 -10.68 -15.03 -17.25
N ARG A 26 -10.25 -14.66 -16.04
CA ARG A 26 -11.11 -14.68 -14.85
C ARG A 26 -12.14 -13.56 -14.97
N SER A 27 -13.38 -13.84 -14.62
CA SER A 27 -14.39 -12.79 -14.49
C SER A 27 -14.02 -11.81 -13.37
N GLY A 28 -14.53 -10.59 -13.43
CA GLY A 28 -14.32 -9.65 -12.32
C GLY A 28 -14.94 -10.12 -11.00
N ALA A 29 -15.99 -10.94 -11.06
CA ALA A 29 -16.58 -11.58 -9.87
C ALA A 29 -15.62 -12.61 -9.23
N ASP A 30 -14.92 -13.41 -10.06
CA ASP A 30 -13.93 -14.36 -9.57
C ASP A 30 -12.73 -13.61 -8.95
N ASP A 31 -12.25 -12.54 -9.62
CA ASP A 31 -11.19 -11.70 -9.08
C ASP A 31 -11.59 -11.07 -7.74
N ARG A 32 -12.82 -10.53 -7.64
CA ARG A 32 -13.32 -9.94 -6.39
C ARG A 32 -13.40 -10.98 -5.27
N THR A 33 -13.88 -12.17 -5.56
CA THR A 33 -13.95 -13.28 -4.59
C THR A 33 -12.55 -13.66 -4.09
N TYR A 34 -11.60 -13.77 -5.01
CA TYR A 34 -10.21 -14.03 -4.66
C TYR A 34 -9.63 -12.91 -3.79
N TRP A 35 -9.78 -11.63 -4.16
CA TRP A 35 -9.27 -10.51 -3.39
C TRP A 35 -9.87 -10.45 -1.98
N ILE A 36 -11.16 -10.76 -1.82
CA ILE A 36 -11.79 -10.85 -0.49
C ILE A 36 -11.16 -11.99 0.33
N SER A 37 -10.83 -13.12 -0.29
CA SER A 37 -10.15 -14.22 0.40
C SER A 37 -8.76 -13.80 0.89
N VAL A 38 -8.00 -13.06 0.07
CA VAL A 38 -6.70 -12.49 0.43
C VAL A 38 -6.85 -11.47 1.56
N LEU A 39 -7.82 -10.54 1.44
CA LEU A 39 -8.09 -9.55 2.48
C LEU A 39 -8.36 -10.22 3.83
N ARG A 40 -9.23 -11.24 3.86
CA ARG A 40 -9.52 -11.98 5.09
C ARG A 40 -8.30 -12.70 5.64
N ARG A 41 -7.51 -13.33 4.78
CA ARG A 41 -6.27 -14.00 5.18
C ARG A 41 -5.27 -13.04 5.86
N LEU A 42 -5.17 -11.81 5.38
CA LEU A 42 -4.35 -10.76 6.00
C LEU A 42 -4.98 -10.21 7.29
N ALA A 43 -6.29 -9.98 7.29
CA ALA A 43 -6.97 -9.27 8.36
C ALA A 43 -7.21 -10.13 9.61
N GLU A 44 -7.61 -11.41 9.44
CA GLU A 44 -8.00 -12.29 10.54
C GLU A 44 -6.95 -12.38 11.65
N PRO A 45 -5.66 -12.70 11.39
CA PRO A 45 -4.68 -12.81 12.46
C PRO A 45 -4.40 -11.46 13.16
N VAL A 46 -4.34 -10.36 12.42
CA VAL A 46 -4.05 -9.03 12.98
C VAL A 46 -5.22 -8.52 13.83
N LEU A 47 -6.46 -8.69 13.38
CA LEU A 47 -7.62 -8.17 14.09
C LEU A 47 -8.07 -9.05 15.28
N THR A 48 -7.57 -10.29 15.39
CA THR A 48 -8.01 -11.23 16.43
C THR A 48 -6.91 -11.68 17.38
N ARG A 49 -5.66 -11.62 17.00
CA ARG A 49 -4.52 -12.24 17.70
C ARG A 49 -3.26 -11.39 17.70
N LEU A 50 -3.36 -10.06 17.52
CA LEU A 50 -2.22 -9.15 17.33
C LEU A 50 -1.14 -9.30 18.42
N SER A 51 -1.54 -9.47 19.68
CA SER A 51 -0.61 -9.68 20.80
C SER A 51 0.23 -10.95 20.68
N ARG A 52 -0.20 -11.91 19.85
CA ARG A 52 0.51 -13.18 19.61
C ARG A 52 1.34 -13.15 18.32
N MET A 53 1.41 -12.01 17.61
CA MET A 53 2.15 -11.90 16.37
C MET A 53 3.65 -12.21 16.59
N PRO A 54 4.23 -13.17 15.86
CA PRO A 54 5.66 -13.40 15.90
C PRO A 54 6.41 -12.23 15.26
N VAL A 55 7.59 -11.91 15.81
CA VAL A 55 8.39 -10.79 15.30
C VAL A 55 9.57 -11.33 14.51
N GLU A 56 9.35 -11.52 13.21
CA GLU A 56 10.47 -11.70 12.29
C GLU A 56 11.07 -10.32 11.98
N GLN A 57 12.40 -10.20 12.05
CA GLN A 57 13.12 -8.95 11.81
C GLN A 57 14.56 -9.24 11.40
N ALA A 58 15.25 -8.26 10.81
CA ALA A 58 16.67 -8.39 10.47
C ALA A 58 17.51 -8.63 11.74
N ARG A 59 18.62 -9.36 11.59
CA ARG A 59 19.53 -9.67 12.70
C ARG A 59 20.06 -8.38 13.34
N GLY A 60 19.93 -8.28 14.64
CA GLY A 60 20.37 -7.11 15.42
C GLY A 60 19.39 -5.93 15.41
N ALA A 61 18.29 -6.00 14.68
CA ALA A 61 17.20 -5.03 14.78
C ALA A 61 16.42 -5.23 16.10
N ASN A 62 15.76 -4.18 16.56
CA ASN A 62 14.83 -4.23 17.68
C ASN A 62 13.49 -3.61 17.27
N ARG A 63 12.62 -4.43 16.66
CA ARG A 63 11.32 -3.99 16.13
C ARG A 63 10.15 -4.38 17.04
N GLU A 64 10.37 -5.21 18.08
CA GLU A 64 9.34 -5.67 19.02
C GLU A 64 8.45 -4.54 19.57
N PRO A 65 8.99 -3.38 19.97
CA PRO A 65 8.17 -2.30 20.56
C PRO A 65 7.22 -1.62 19.57
N VAL A 66 7.41 -1.77 18.26
CA VAL A 66 6.72 -0.99 17.22
C VAL A 66 5.95 -1.85 16.21
N THR A 67 6.38 -3.10 16.00
CA THR A 67 5.87 -3.95 14.91
C THR A 67 4.36 -4.22 14.97
N ARG A 68 3.72 -4.21 16.15
CA ARG A 68 2.27 -4.45 16.28
C ARG A 68 1.45 -3.25 15.86
N LEU A 69 1.87 -2.02 16.20
CA LEU A 69 1.23 -0.81 15.68
C LEU A 69 1.41 -0.71 14.16
N GLU A 70 2.60 -1.07 13.67
CA GLU A 70 2.90 -1.13 12.26
C GLU A 70 1.97 -2.09 11.52
N ALA A 71 1.76 -3.32 12.02
CA ALA A 71 0.83 -4.27 11.44
C ALA A 71 -0.61 -3.76 11.40
N LEU A 72 -1.11 -3.26 12.52
CA LEU A 72 -2.48 -2.76 12.65
C LEU A 72 -2.71 -1.56 11.74
N GLY A 73 -1.84 -0.54 11.79
CA GLY A 73 -1.98 0.68 11.01
C GLY A 73 -1.96 0.41 9.51
N ARG A 74 -0.97 -0.35 9.04
CA ARG A 74 -0.83 -0.69 7.62
C ARG A 74 -1.98 -1.55 7.10
N LEU A 75 -2.41 -2.55 7.87
CA LEU A 75 -3.57 -3.36 7.50
C LEU A 75 -4.82 -2.48 7.39
N VAL A 76 -5.10 -1.67 8.42
CA VAL A 76 -6.31 -0.82 8.45
C VAL A 76 -6.31 0.15 7.28
N ALA A 77 -5.16 0.77 6.93
CA ALA A 77 -5.05 1.64 5.76
C ALA A 77 -5.48 0.96 4.46
N GLY A 78 -5.17 -0.34 4.29
CA GLY A 78 -5.50 -1.09 3.08
C GLY A 78 -6.93 -1.61 3.02
N ILE A 79 -7.49 -2.04 4.15
CA ILE A 79 -8.83 -2.65 4.18
C ILE A 79 -9.96 -1.66 4.44
N ALA A 80 -9.64 -0.44 4.89
CA ALA A 80 -10.63 0.56 5.30
C ALA A 80 -11.73 0.83 4.26
N PRO A 81 -11.46 1.00 2.95
CA PRO A 81 -12.52 1.22 1.97
C PRO A 81 -13.51 0.04 1.86
N TRP A 82 -13.03 -1.20 2.04
CA TRP A 82 -13.92 -2.36 2.08
C TRP A 82 -14.78 -2.39 3.35
N LEU A 83 -14.20 -2.01 4.50
CA LEU A 83 -14.97 -1.86 5.75
C LEU A 83 -16.05 -0.78 5.63
N GLU A 84 -15.79 0.28 4.87
CA GLU A 84 -16.72 1.40 4.65
C GLU A 84 -17.96 0.97 3.85
N LEU A 85 -17.84 -0.01 2.95
CA LEU A 85 -18.99 -0.61 2.27
C LEU A 85 -19.96 -1.34 3.22
N GLY A 86 -19.52 -1.65 4.44
CA GLY A 86 -20.34 -2.33 5.44
C GLY A 86 -20.47 -3.85 5.23
N ASP A 87 -19.70 -4.43 4.33
CA ASP A 87 -19.74 -5.86 4.03
C ASP A 87 -18.98 -6.68 5.11
N GLY A 88 -19.72 -7.22 6.08
CA GLY A 88 -19.25 -8.31 6.94
C GLY A 88 -18.83 -7.93 8.36
N ASP A 89 -18.17 -8.90 9.03
CA ASP A 89 -17.85 -8.92 10.44
C ASP A 89 -16.51 -8.24 10.81
N LEU A 90 -15.71 -7.82 9.83
CA LEU A 90 -14.37 -7.26 10.10
C LEU A 90 -14.40 -5.82 10.62
N ALA A 91 -15.40 -5.01 10.27
CA ALA A 91 -15.47 -3.63 10.75
C ALA A 91 -15.62 -3.54 12.29
N PRO A 92 -16.50 -4.31 12.96
CA PRO A 92 -16.52 -4.38 14.42
C PRO A 92 -15.20 -4.87 15.03
N ARG A 93 -14.54 -5.85 14.42
CA ARG A 93 -13.24 -6.36 14.88
C ARG A 93 -12.13 -5.32 14.73
N ALA A 94 -12.11 -4.59 13.63
CA ALA A 94 -11.17 -3.49 13.44
C ALA A 94 -11.35 -2.39 14.50
N ARG A 95 -12.59 -1.99 14.80
CA ARG A 95 -12.86 -1.04 15.89
C ARG A 95 -12.42 -1.57 17.25
N ALA A 96 -12.67 -2.83 17.55
CA ALA A 96 -12.25 -3.45 18.81
C ALA A 96 -10.70 -3.48 18.93
N ALA A 97 -10.00 -3.86 17.84
CA ALA A 97 -8.54 -3.85 17.80
C ALA A 97 -7.96 -2.43 17.96
N ILE A 98 -8.56 -1.42 17.31
CA ILE A 98 -8.17 -0.02 17.46
C ILE A 98 -8.42 0.44 18.91
N ALA A 99 -9.59 0.15 19.48
CA ALA A 99 -9.92 0.53 20.85
C ALA A 99 -8.94 -0.07 21.85
N ALA A 100 -8.62 -1.36 21.74
CA ALA A 100 -7.64 -2.02 22.60
C ALA A 100 -6.23 -1.44 22.43
N ALA A 101 -5.83 -1.10 21.20
CA ALA A 101 -4.53 -0.55 20.90
C ALA A 101 -4.27 0.84 21.49
N VAL A 102 -5.31 1.65 21.63
CA VAL A 102 -5.20 3.05 22.12
C VAL A 102 -5.61 3.24 23.57
N ASP A 103 -6.23 2.25 24.20
CA ASP A 103 -6.63 2.32 25.62
C ASP A 103 -5.40 2.10 26.51
N PRO A 104 -4.97 3.10 27.31
CA PRO A 104 -3.80 2.97 28.16
C PRO A 104 -3.98 1.93 29.28
N ALA A 105 -5.21 1.53 29.60
CA ALA A 105 -5.52 0.48 30.58
C ALA A 105 -5.56 -0.93 29.95
N SER A 106 -5.54 -1.03 28.63
CA SER A 106 -5.57 -2.31 27.93
C SER A 106 -4.23 -3.05 28.03
N PRO A 107 -4.22 -4.37 28.26
CA PRO A 107 -3.00 -5.18 28.13
C PRO A 107 -2.46 -5.22 26.69
N ASP A 108 -3.29 -4.90 25.71
CA ASP A 108 -2.96 -4.83 24.28
C ASP A 108 -2.66 -3.38 23.82
N ALA A 109 -2.46 -2.43 24.75
CA ALA A 109 -2.09 -1.06 24.44
C ALA A 109 -0.78 -1.01 23.64
N LEU A 110 -0.77 -0.23 22.56
CA LEU A 110 0.36 -0.15 21.66
C LEU A 110 1.21 1.12 21.90
N ASN A 111 2.41 1.11 21.36
CA ASN A 111 3.39 2.17 21.53
C ASN A 111 3.23 3.27 20.49
N PHE A 112 2.88 4.49 20.92
CA PHE A 112 2.76 5.67 20.05
C PHE A 112 3.88 6.70 20.22
N THR A 113 4.80 6.53 21.16
CA THR A 113 5.77 7.60 21.53
C THR A 113 7.21 7.14 21.63
N ARG A 114 7.44 5.88 22.00
CA ARG A 114 8.79 5.38 22.22
C ARG A 114 9.40 4.93 20.89
N ASP A 115 10.49 5.56 20.46
CA ASP A 115 11.12 5.45 19.16
C ASP A 115 10.53 6.42 18.12
N ARG A 116 11.13 6.47 16.94
CA ARG A 116 10.67 7.32 15.84
C ARG A 116 9.59 6.64 14.99
N GLN A 117 9.61 5.33 14.90
CA GLN A 117 8.73 4.53 14.05
C GLN A 117 7.24 4.72 14.35
N PRO A 118 6.75 4.90 15.58
CA PRO A 118 5.34 5.13 15.85
C PRO A 118 4.70 6.28 15.07
N LEU A 119 5.47 7.29 14.67
CA LEU A 119 4.95 8.35 13.79
C LEU A 119 4.48 7.81 12.43
N VAL A 120 5.25 6.87 11.86
CA VAL A 120 4.92 6.21 10.59
C VAL A 120 3.67 5.35 10.75
N ASP A 121 3.64 4.55 11.79
CA ASP A 121 2.63 3.51 11.99
C ASP A 121 1.27 4.13 12.38
N ALA A 122 1.30 5.16 13.23
CA ALA A 122 0.12 5.97 13.56
C ALA A 122 -0.44 6.71 12.32
N ALA A 123 0.43 7.13 11.39
CA ALA A 123 -0.02 7.78 10.16
C ALA A 123 -0.77 6.82 9.24
N PHE A 124 -0.36 5.56 9.13
CA PHE A 124 -1.14 4.55 8.39
C PHE A 124 -2.46 4.24 9.08
N LEU A 125 -2.49 4.15 10.43
CA LEU A 125 -3.74 4.01 11.16
C LEU A 125 -4.67 5.21 10.90
N ALA A 126 -4.15 6.43 10.97
CA ALA A 126 -4.86 7.66 10.66
C ALA A 126 -5.41 7.68 9.23
N GLN A 127 -4.60 7.22 8.24
CA GLN A 127 -5.02 7.08 6.87
C GLN A 127 -6.21 6.12 6.72
N GLY A 128 -6.20 5.00 7.44
CA GLY A 128 -7.34 4.07 7.47
C GLY A 128 -8.61 4.70 8.06
N ILE A 129 -8.48 5.50 9.13
CA ILE A 129 -9.62 6.24 9.72
C ILE A 129 -10.19 7.26 8.72
N LEU A 130 -9.33 7.99 7.97
CA LEU A 130 -9.76 8.92 6.93
C LEU A 130 -10.51 8.21 5.79
N ARG A 131 -10.11 6.98 5.43
CA ARG A 131 -10.69 6.18 4.34
C ARG A 131 -11.98 5.45 4.72
N ALA A 132 -12.30 5.36 6.01
CA ALA A 132 -13.52 4.70 6.49
C ALA A 132 -14.24 5.58 7.54
N PRO A 133 -14.74 6.77 7.13
CA PRO A 133 -15.33 7.73 8.05
C PRO A 133 -16.54 7.18 8.81
N HIS A 134 -17.44 6.44 8.17
CA HIS A 134 -18.59 5.87 8.84
C HIS A 134 -18.24 4.59 9.62
N ALA A 135 -17.51 3.66 8.97
CA ALA A 135 -17.25 2.36 9.58
C ALA A 135 -16.25 2.43 10.75
N LEU A 136 -15.24 3.29 10.69
CA LEU A 136 -14.18 3.36 11.70
C LEU A 136 -14.26 4.62 12.56
N ARG A 137 -14.46 5.82 11.97
CA ARG A 137 -14.47 7.08 12.72
C ARG A 137 -15.75 7.27 13.54
N ASP A 138 -16.90 7.23 12.85
CA ASP A 138 -18.19 7.63 13.45
C ASP A 138 -18.75 6.54 14.38
N ARG A 139 -18.36 5.28 14.17
CA ARG A 139 -18.80 4.13 14.98
C ARG A 139 -17.80 3.71 16.06
N LEU A 140 -16.71 4.45 16.28
CA LEU A 140 -15.90 4.28 17.48
C LEU A 140 -16.73 4.70 18.71
N ASP A 141 -16.63 3.93 19.80
CA ASP A 141 -17.21 4.38 21.03
C ASP A 141 -16.52 5.66 21.54
N PRO A 142 -17.20 6.48 22.35
CA PRO A 142 -16.66 7.77 22.79
C PRO A 142 -15.34 7.68 23.57
N ALA A 143 -15.10 6.60 24.32
CA ALA A 143 -13.84 6.41 25.06
C ALA A 143 -12.71 6.06 24.09
N ALA A 144 -12.93 5.10 23.21
CA ALA A 144 -11.94 4.73 22.18
C ALA A 144 -11.59 5.92 21.28
N ARG A 145 -12.57 6.76 20.93
CA ARG A 145 -12.32 7.99 20.16
C ARG A 145 -11.42 8.97 20.92
N ARG A 146 -11.68 9.22 22.21
CA ARG A 146 -10.82 10.08 23.03
C ARG A 146 -9.41 9.53 23.17
N HIS A 147 -9.27 8.22 23.39
CA HIS A 147 -7.96 7.57 23.49
C HIS A 147 -7.22 7.61 22.14
N LEU A 148 -7.91 7.42 21.02
CA LEU A 148 -7.32 7.55 19.68
C LEU A 148 -6.79 8.98 19.45
N ILE A 149 -7.58 10.01 19.78
CA ILE A 149 -7.12 11.41 19.68
C ILE A 149 -5.86 11.61 20.52
N ALA A 150 -5.88 11.22 21.79
CA ALA A 150 -4.72 11.37 22.67
C ALA A 150 -3.49 10.60 22.17
N ALA A 151 -3.66 9.39 21.65
CA ALA A 151 -2.58 8.58 21.06
C ALA A 151 -1.98 9.26 19.83
N LEU A 152 -2.81 9.79 18.93
CA LEU A 152 -2.36 10.52 17.75
C LEU A 152 -1.64 11.82 18.12
N GLU A 153 -2.17 12.61 19.04
CA GLU A 153 -1.54 13.83 19.54
C GLU A 153 -0.18 13.56 20.21
N SER A 154 -0.04 12.44 20.91
CA SER A 154 1.21 12.05 21.57
C SER A 154 2.37 11.87 20.59
N THR A 155 2.10 11.53 19.33
CA THR A 155 3.11 11.39 18.28
C THR A 155 3.79 12.73 17.91
N ARG A 156 3.20 13.87 18.29
CA ARG A 156 3.79 15.21 18.08
C ARG A 156 5.15 15.40 18.76
N THR A 157 5.47 14.57 19.73
CA THR A 157 6.79 14.53 20.37
C THR A 157 7.89 13.97 19.46
N ILE A 158 7.51 13.28 18.38
CA ILE A 158 8.43 12.67 17.43
C ILE A 158 8.70 13.66 16.29
N THR A 159 9.95 14.06 16.12
CA THR A 159 10.37 14.92 15.01
C THR A 159 10.42 14.08 13.73
N PRO A 160 9.66 14.44 12.67
CA PRO A 160 9.72 13.73 11.39
C PRO A 160 11.10 13.95 10.72
N GLY A 161 11.52 12.98 9.90
CA GLY A 161 12.64 13.17 9.00
C GLY A 161 12.31 14.20 7.90
N PHE A 162 13.33 14.85 7.35
CA PHE A 162 13.17 15.81 6.25
C PHE A 162 13.05 15.06 4.91
N ASN A 163 11.99 14.27 4.78
CA ASN A 163 11.66 13.41 3.65
C ASN A 163 10.15 13.09 3.67
N ASN A 164 9.71 11.95 3.09
CA ASN A 164 8.30 11.53 3.13
C ASN A 164 7.69 11.49 4.54
N TRP A 165 8.50 11.48 5.60
CA TRP A 165 8.02 11.49 6.99
C TRP A 165 7.21 12.74 7.34
N LEU A 166 7.40 13.84 6.63
CA LEU A 166 6.55 15.02 6.78
C LEU A 166 5.08 14.71 6.46
N LEU A 167 4.82 13.78 5.53
CA LEU A 167 3.45 13.34 5.21
C LEU A 167 2.85 12.47 6.31
N PHE A 168 3.65 11.70 7.05
CA PHE A 168 3.12 10.97 8.20
C PHE A 168 2.58 11.95 9.24
N SER A 169 3.35 12.98 9.56
CA SER A 169 2.89 14.05 10.47
C SER A 169 1.61 14.72 9.94
N ALA A 170 1.58 15.11 8.65
CA ALA A 170 0.43 15.76 8.05
C ALA A 170 -0.82 14.86 8.01
N THR A 171 -0.66 13.55 7.76
CA THR A 171 -1.78 12.60 7.73
C THR A 171 -2.41 12.43 9.12
N ILE A 172 -1.60 12.42 10.17
CA ILE A 172 -2.09 12.40 11.56
C ILE A 172 -2.89 13.67 11.85
N GLU A 173 -2.39 14.85 11.49
CA GLU A 173 -3.09 16.12 11.73
C GLU A 173 -4.40 16.19 10.90
N ALA A 174 -4.41 15.69 9.67
CA ALA A 174 -5.62 15.57 8.86
C ALA A 174 -6.67 14.65 9.51
N CYS A 175 -6.23 13.56 10.11
CA CYS A 175 -7.11 12.67 10.86
C CYS A 175 -7.64 13.33 12.14
N LEU A 176 -6.80 14.03 12.90
CA LEU A 176 -7.23 14.80 14.08
C LEU A 176 -8.31 15.84 13.72
N LYS A 177 -8.11 16.58 12.60
CA LYS A 177 -9.17 17.44 12.05
C LYS A 177 -10.47 16.69 11.81
N SER A 178 -10.39 15.53 11.14
CA SER A 178 -11.58 14.73 10.81
C SER A 178 -12.29 14.18 12.05
N LEU A 179 -11.54 13.97 13.15
CA LEU A 179 -12.04 13.59 14.46
C LEU A 179 -12.61 14.79 15.26
N GLY A 180 -12.56 16.01 14.72
CA GLY A 180 -13.02 17.21 15.42
C GLY A 180 -12.12 17.63 16.58
N ALA A 181 -10.87 17.19 16.59
CA ALA A 181 -9.86 17.57 17.56
C ALA A 181 -9.03 18.79 17.07
N GLU A 182 -8.28 19.39 18.00
CA GLU A 182 -7.29 20.41 17.65
C GLU A 182 -6.21 19.79 16.78
N TRP A 183 -5.85 20.46 15.67
CA TRP A 183 -4.88 19.99 14.71
C TRP A 183 -3.89 21.08 14.30
N ASP A 184 -2.68 20.69 13.96
CA ASP A 184 -1.58 21.61 13.63
C ASP A 184 -1.55 21.87 12.11
N ARG A 185 -2.10 23.01 11.71
CA ARG A 185 -2.10 23.49 10.32
C ARG A 185 -0.67 23.69 9.77
N THR A 186 0.28 24.04 10.64
CA THR A 186 1.66 24.29 10.22
C THR A 186 2.34 23.02 9.76
N ARG A 187 2.10 21.89 10.44
CA ARG A 187 2.61 20.58 10.03
C ARG A 187 2.08 20.17 8.67
N VAL A 188 0.79 20.40 8.41
CA VAL A 188 0.17 20.12 7.09
C VAL A 188 0.75 21.04 6.02
N ASP A 189 0.75 22.36 6.24
CA ASP A 189 1.28 23.34 5.28
C ASP A 189 2.74 23.06 4.92
N TYR A 190 3.55 22.77 5.93
CA TYR A 190 4.97 22.46 5.73
C TYR A 190 5.18 21.22 4.88
N ALA A 191 4.46 20.13 5.17
CA ALA A 191 4.53 18.92 4.39
C ALA A 191 4.11 19.15 2.92
N LEU A 192 2.99 19.85 2.70
CA LEU A 192 2.49 20.14 1.35
C LEU A 192 3.49 20.98 0.55
N ARG A 193 4.01 22.08 1.15
CA ARG A 193 4.97 22.96 0.46
C ARG A 193 6.30 22.29 0.17
N GLN A 194 6.81 21.44 1.08
CA GLN A 194 8.04 20.72 0.83
C GLN A 194 7.89 19.71 -0.32
N HIS A 195 6.77 19.00 -0.40
CA HIS A 195 6.53 18.09 -1.54
C HIS A 195 6.35 18.84 -2.87
N GLU A 196 5.77 20.05 -2.86
CA GLU A 196 5.79 20.88 -4.08
C GLU A 196 7.22 21.20 -4.54
N GLN A 197 8.14 21.49 -3.62
CA GLN A 197 9.54 21.75 -3.94
C GLN A 197 10.30 20.50 -4.37
N TRP A 198 9.92 19.34 -3.85
CA TRP A 198 10.57 18.06 -4.16
C TRP A 198 10.00 17.37 -5.42
N TYR A 199 9.06 18.00 -6.11
CA TYR A 199 8.58 17.49 -7.39
C TYR A 199 9.70 17.51 -8.44
N LYS A 200 9.92 16.37 -9.10
CA LYS A 200 11.02 16.16 -10.06
C LYS A 200 10.57 16.13 -11.51
N GLY A 201 9.26 16.21 -11.77
CA GLY A 201 8.69 16.07 -13.10
C GLY A 201 8.06 14.70 -13.34
N ASP A 202 7.27 14.59 -14.40
CA ASP A 202 6.66 13.35 -14.89
C ASP A 202 5.94 12.50 -13.82
N GLY A 203 5.26 13.17 -12.90
CA GLY A 203 4.56 12.52 -11.78
C GLY A 203 5.45 12.09 -10.61
N ALA A 204 6.77 12.24 -10.67
CA ALA A 204 7.68 11.77 -9.64
C ALA A 204 8.06 12.86 -8.63
N TYR A 205 8.15 12.49 -7.36
CA TYR A 205 8.68 13.29 -6.27
C TYR A 205 10.01 12.72 -5.75
N GLY A 206 10.89 13.59 -5.27
CA GLY A 206 11.98 13.16 -4.41
C GLY A 206 11.46 12.70 -3.04
N ASP A 207 12.18 11.79 -2.42
CA ASP A 207 11.97 11.43 -1.02
C ASP A 207 12.84 12.34 -0.13
N GLY A 208 12.42 13.59 -0.02
CA GLY A 208 13.22 14.70 0.41
C GLY A 208 13.83 15.44 -0.78
N PRO A 209 14.93 16.20 -0.58
CA PRO A 209 15.60 16.94 -1.66
C PRO A 209 16.11 16.04 -2.79
N GLU A 210 16.52 14.81 -2.45
CA GLU A 210 17.12 13.88 -3.39
C GLU A 210 16.07 12.93 -4.00
N PHE A 211 16.33 12.51 -5.24
CA PHE A 211 15.50 11.51 -5.91
C PHE A 211 16.16 10.14 -5.81
N HIS A 212 15.34 9.14 -5.49
CA HIS A 212 15.73 7.74 -5.49
C HIS A 212 14.76 6.91 -6.32
N TRP A 213 15.28 5.98 -7.12
CA TRP A 213 14.46 4.99 -7.80
C TRP A 213 14.00 3.93 -6.79
N ASP A 214 12.80 4.10 -6.29
CA ASP A 214 12.10 3.16 -5.42
C ASP A 214 10.57 3.33 -5.56
N TYR A 215 9.82 2.59 -4.77
CA TYR A 215 8.35 2.68 -4.79
C TYR A 215 7.76 3.68 -3.76
N TYR A 216 8.56 4.55 -3.12
CA TYR A 216 8.02 5.47 -2.10
C TYR A 216 7.06 6.51 -2.65
N ASN A 217 7.17 6.86 -3.93
CA ASN A 217 6.13 7.64 -4.61
C ASN A 217 4.76 6.96 -4.53
N SER A 218 4.71 5.64 -4.61
CA SER A 218 3.48 4.85 -4.51
C SER A 218 3.18 4.39 -3.09
N PHE A 219 4.17 3.94 -2.31
CA PHE A 219 3.92 3.47 -0.94
C PHE A 219 3.31 4.56 -0.07
N VAL A 220 3.80 5.81 -0.19
CA VAL A 220 3.54 6.90 0.75
C VAL A 220 3.15 8.20 0.06
N ILE A 221 4.02 8.75 -0.84
CA ILE A 221 3.98 10.17 -1.20
C ILE A 221 2.66 10.55 -1.86
N HIS A 222 2.34 9.96 -3.00
CA HIS A 222 1.07 10.26 -3.67
C HIS A 222 -0.16 9.89 -2.85
N PRO A 223 -0.26 8.67 -2.28
CA PRO A 223 -1.45 8.31 -1.54
C PRO A 223 -1.74 9.22 -0.35
N MET A 224 -0.71 9.59 0.42
CA MET A 224 -0.91 10.46 1.57
C MET A 224 -1.13 11.91 1.17
N LEU A 225 -0.45 12.43 0.13
CA LEU A 225 -0.78 13.76 -0.41
C LEU A 225 -2.24 13.87 -0.81
N VAL A 226 -2.76 12.87 -1.52
CA VAL A 226 -4.16 12.85 -1.96
C VAL A 226 -5.09 12.81 -0.75
N ASP A 227 -4.87 11.90 0.21
CA ASP A 227 -5.76 11.74 1.36
C ASP A 227 -5.72 12.98 2.29
N VAL A 228 -4.54 13.58 2.51
CA VAL A 228 -4.39 14.84 3.28
C VAL A 228 -5.11 15.99 2.59
N LEU A 229 -4.96 16.12 1.27
CA LEU A 229 -5.60 17.19 0.50
C LEU A 229 -7.12 16.99 0.36
N ASP A 230 -7.62 15.77 0.38
CA ASP A 230 -9.05 15.51 0.47
C ASP A 230 -9.62 15.93 1.84
N ALA A 231 -8.89 15.70 2.92
CA ALA A 231 -9.32 16.05 4.26
C ALA A 231 -9.17 17.55 4.60
N CYS A 232 -8.15 18.20 4.04
CA CYS A 232 -7.73 19.55 4.44
C CYS A 232 -7.70 20.57 3.30
N GLY A 233 -7.80 20.17 2.03
CA GLY A 233 -7.54 21.03 0.88
C GLY A 233 -8.44 22.29 0.80
N ASP A 234 -9.63 22.24 1.35
CA ASP A 234 -10.58 23.37 1.34
C ASP A 234 -10.27 24.46 2.36
N GLU A 235 -9.33 24.22 3.28
CA GLU A 235 -8.96 25.16 4.34
C GLU A 235 -8.23 26.43 3.83
N SER A 236 -7.64 26.37 2.63
CA SER A 236 -7.04 27.53 1.98
C SER A 236 -7.05 27.43 0.46
N SER A 237 -7.01 28.59 -0.23
CA SER A 237 -6.89 28.62 -1.70
C SER A 237 -5.58 28.00 -2.19
N ALA A 238 -4.47 28.23 -1.48
CA ALA A 238 -3.17 27.65 -1.82
C ALA A 238 -3.20 26.11 -1.77
N TRP A 239 -3.87 25.52 -0.77
CA TRP A 239 -3.98 24.06 -0.68
C TRP A 239 -4.91 23.47 -1.75
N ARG A 240 -5.98 24.19 -2.16
CA ARG A 240 -6.80 23.78 -3.32
C ARG A 240 -6.00 23.72 -4.62
N GLU A 241 -5.11 24.69 -4.84
CA GLU A 241 -4.23 24.68 -6.01
C GLU A 241 -3.24 23.52 -5.96
N ILE A 242 -2.63 23.27 -4.81
CA ILE A 242 -1.76 22.09 -4.60
C ILE A 242 -2.54 20.80 -4.86
N ALA A 243 -3.77 20.69 -4.38
CA ALA A 243 -4.63 19.52 -4.59
C ALA A 243 -4.87 19.21 -6.08
N GLY A 244 -5.10 20.23 -6.89
CA GLY A 244 -5.24 20.08 -8.36
C GLY A 244 -3.98 19.46 -8.98
N ARG A 245 -2.81 20.05 -8.68
CA ARG A 245 -1.53 19.55 -9.19
C ARG A 245 -1.19 18.15 -8.67
N ALA A 246 -1.39 17.89 -7.38
CA ALA A 246 -1.11 16.60 -6.78
C ALA A 246 -1.93 15.47 -7.41
N ARG A 247 -3.23 15.70 -7.68
CA ARG A 247 -4.10 14.73 -8.36
C ARG A 247 -3.64 14.47 -9.79
N GLN A 248 -3.30 15.51 -10.56
CA GLN A 248 -2.77 15.35 -11.92
C GLN A 248 -1.49 14.53 -11.94
N ARG A 249 -0.54 14.82 -11.03
CA ARG A 249 0.72 14.09 -10.88
C ARG A 249 0.49 12.63 -10.48
N ALA A 250 -0.47 12.39 -9.58
CA ALA A 250 -0.87 11.05 -9.16
C ALA A 250 -1.42 10.23 -10.34
N THR A 251 -2.30 10.80 -11.15
CA THR A 251 -2.81 10.17 -12.37
C THR A 251 -1.69 9.83 -13.35
N ARG A 252 -0.73 10.75 -13.56
CA ARG A 252 0.44 10.49 -14.39
C ARG A 252 1.30 9.34 -13.86
N TYR A 253 1.59 9.33 -12.56
CA TYR A 253 2.39 8.25 -11.96
C TYR A 253 1.67 6.90 -11.99
N ALA A 254 0.34 6.89 -11.87
CA ALA A 254 -0.47 5.67 -12.02
C ALA A 254 -0.36 5.07 -13.43
N ALA A 255 -0.24 5.91 -14.49
CA ALA A 255 0.02 5.44 -15.85
C ALA A 255 1.36 4.71 -15.97
N VAL A 256 2.40 5.23 -15.32
CA VAL A 256 3.71 4.58 -15.26
C VAL A 256 3.63 3.26 -14.53
N GLN A 257 2.94 3.23 -13.37
CA GLN A 257 2.80 2.01 -12.55
C GLN A 257 2.10 0.87 -13.29
N GLU A 258 1.03 1.16 -14.02
CA GLU A 258 0.32 0.13 -14.79
C GLU A 258 1.26 -0.53 -15.83
N ARG A 259 2.11 0.26 -16.48
CA ARG A 259 3.09 -0.21 -17.47
C ARG A 259 4.26 -1.00 -16.87
N MET A 260 4.56 -0.80 -15.57
CA MET A 260 5.63 -1.52 -14.87
C MET A 260 5.24 -2.97 -14.53
N ILE A 261 3.97 -3.34 -14.60
CA ILE A 261 3.52 -4.70 -14.30
C ILE A 261 3.73 -5.57 -15.54
N ALA A 262 4.67 -6.50 -15.47
CA ALA A 262 4.96 -7.46 -16.54
C ALA A 262 3.78 -8.43 -16.77
N PRO A 263 3.69 -9.09 -17.94
CA PRO A 263 2.58 -10.00 -18.26
C PRO A 263 2.35 -11.13 -17.25
N ASP A 264 3.38 -11.54 -16.53
CA ASP A 264 3.33 -12.58 -15.50
C ASP A 264 3.10 -12.02 -14.07
N GLY A 265 2.80 -10.73 -13.93
CA GLY A 265 2.61 -10.05 -12.65
C GLY A 265 3.92 -9.71 -11.92
N SER A 266 5.08 -9.96 -12.51
CA SER A 266 6.34 -9.47 -11.97
C SER A 266 6.48 -7.96 -12.20
N PHE A 267 7.36 -7.32 -11.42
CA PHE A 267 7.67 -5.91 -11.54
C PHE A 267 9.13 -5.66 -11.13
N PRO A 268 9.74 -4.56 -11.53
CA PRO A 268 11.14 -4.27 -11.21
C PRO A 268 11.42 -4.32 -9.71
N ALA A 269 12.39 -5.12 -9.29
CA ALA A 269 12.85 -5.17 -7.91
C ALA A 269 13.87 -4.05 -7.68
N ILE A 270 13.39 -2.80 -7.60
CA ILE A 270 14.20 -1.59 -7.45
C ILE A 270 13.97 -0.92 -6.10
N GLY A 271 15.02 -0.30 -5.60
CA GLY A 271 14.98 0.47 -4.37
C GLY A 271 14.84 -0.40 -3.12
N ARG A 272 14.36 0.23 -2.08
CA ARG A 272 14.22 -0.33 -0.72
C ARG A 272 12.77 -0.74 -0.44
N SER A 273 12.57 -1.49 0.66
CA SER A 273 11.26 -1.90 1.16
C SER A 273 10.47 -2.80 0.19
N ILE A 274 11.17 -3.54 -0.65
CA ILE A 274 10.53 -4.41 -1.65
C ILE A 274 9.72 -5.54 -0.99
N ALA A 275 9.99 -5.84 0.28
CA ALA A 275 9.22 -6.76 1.10
C ALA A 275 7.76 -6.33 1.35
N TYR A 276 7.38 -5.09 1.00
CA TYR A 276 5.97 -4.66 1.02
C TYR A 276 5.15 -5.23 -0.15
N ARG A 277 5.77 -6.04 -1.03
CA ARG A 277 5.10 -6.84 -2.07
C ARG A 277 4.20 -6.01 -2.99
N CYS A 278 2.97 -6.46 -3.22
CA CYS A 278 1.96 -5.75 -4.02
C CYS A 278 1.63 -4.35 -3.50
N GLY A 279 2.03 -3.98 -2.28
CA GLY A 279 1.95 -2.60 -1.78
C GLY A 279 2.70 -1.59 -2.65
N ALA A 280 3.65 -2.04 -3.48
CA ALA A 280 4.31 -1.22 -4.51
C ALA A 280 3.31 -0.51 -5.44
N PHE A 281 2.10 -1.02 -5.56
CA PHE A 281 1.04 -0.47 -6.41
C PHE A 281 -0.08 0.23 -5.61
N HIS A 282 0.23 0.75 -4.43
CA HIS A 282 -0.71 1.49 -3.57
C HIS A 282 -1.40 2.62 -4.35
N LEU A 283 -0.61 3.45 -5.06
CA LEU A 283 -1.19 4.55 -5.82
C LEU A 283 -2.09 4.07 -6.96
N LEU A 284 -1.69 3.05 -7.71
CA LEU A 284 -2.52 2.51 -8.80
C LEU A 284 -3.85 1.97 -8.26
N ALA A 285 -3.82 1.27 -7.13
CA ALA A 285 -5.01 0.79 -6.43
C ALA A 285 -5.88 1.94 -5.91
N GLN A 286 -5.27 2.98 -5.32
CA GLN A 286 -5.99 4.19 -4.88
C GLN A 286 -6.61 4.93 -6.06
N SER A 287 -5.91 5.06 -7.19
CA SER A 287 -6.42 5.70 -8.40
C SER A 287 -7.64 4.95 -8.96
N ALA A 288 -7.59 3.60 -8.94
CA ALA A 288 -8.74 2.78 -9.34
C ALA A 288 -9.94 2.99 -8.39
N LEU A 289 -9.73 2.93 -7.07
CA LEU A 289 -10.78 3.20 -6.07
C LEU A 289 -11.44 4.56 -6.26
N ARG A 290 -10.67 5.57 -6.67
CA ARG A 290 -11.12 6.96 -6.80
C ARG A 290 -11.67 7.31 -8.18
N HIS A 291 -11.76 6.36 -9.11
CA HIS A 291 -12.09 6.61 -10.52
C HIS A 291 -11.18 7.68 -11.18
N ALA A 292 -9.91 7.72 -10.76
CA ALA A 292 -8.89 8.66 -11.21
C ALA A 292 -7.78 7.99 -12.03
N LEU A 293 -8.14 6.93 -12.76
CA LEU A 293 -7.21 6.26 -13.67
C LEU A 293 -6.88 7.17 -14.87
N PRO A 294 -5.68 7.02 -15.47
CA PRO A 294 -5.30 7.78 -16.63
C PRO A 294 -6.20 7.48 -17.84
N ASP A 295 -6.32 8.45 -18.74
CA ASP A 295 -7.01 8.26 -20.01
C ASP A 295 -6.42 7.06 -20.79
N GLY A 296 -7.29 6.23 -21.35
CA GLY A 296 -6.90 5.04 -22.08
C GLY A 296 -6.52 3.82 -21.22
N VAL A 297 -6.59 3.92 -19.88
CA VAL A 297 -6.40 2.80 -18.95
C VAL A 297 -7.75 2.40 -18.34
N ALA A 298 -8.29 1.28 -18.81
CA ALA A 298 -9.60 0.80 -18.35
C ALA A 298 -9.52 0.18 -16.93
N PRO A 299 -10.58 0.34 -16.09
CA PRO A 299 -10.61 -0.28 -14.76
C PRO A 299 -10.36 -1.79 -14.76
N ALA A 300 -10.95 -2.54 -15.72
CA ALA A 300 -10.74 -3.99 -15.85
C ALA A 300 -9.29 -4.37 -16.23
N GLN A 301 -8.58 -3.49 -16.93
CA GLN A 301 -7.17 -3.63 -17.25
C GLN A 301 -6.32 -3.56 -15.96
N VAL A 302 -6.57 -2.55 -15.12
CA VAL A 302 -5.91 -2.40 -13.81
C VAL A 302 -6.26 -3.55 -12.87
N ARG A 303 -7.52 -4.01 -12.86
CA ARG A 303 -7.93 -5.19 -12.11
C ARG A 303 -7.06 -6.40 -12.47
N GLY A 304 -6.94 -6.73 -13.77
CA GLY A 304 -6.14 -7.86 -14.24
C GLY A 304 -4.67 -7.74 -13.84
N ALA A 305 -4.08 -6.55 -14.02
CA ALA A 305 -2.70 -6.27 -13.65
C ALA A 305 -2.46 -6.45 -12.13
N LEU A 306 -3.28 -5.82 -11.29
CA LEU A 306 -3.15 -5.94 -9.83
C LEU A 306 -3.43 -7.37 -9.35
N THR A 307 -4.43 -8.07 -9.92
CA THR A 307 -4.70 -9.48 -9.59
C THR A 307 -3.47 -10.34 -9.85
N SER A 308 -2.78 -10.13 -10.97
CA SER A 308 -1.56 -10.87 -11.31
C SER A 308 -0.43 -10.61 -10.31
N VAL A 309 -0.22 -9.35 -9.89
CA VAL A 309 0.78 -9.00 -8.87
C VAL A 309 0.44 -9.62 -7.51
N ILE A 310 -0.83 -9.55 -7.09
CA ILE A 310 -1.30 -10.11 -5.82
C ILE A 310 -1.07 -11.64 -5.80
N HIS A 311 -1.48 -12.35 -6.86
CA HIS A 311 -1.20 -13.78 -6.99
C HIS A 311 0.29 -14.09 -6.89
N ARG A 312 1.11 -13.36 -7.64
CA ARG A 312 2.56 -13.62 -7.68
C ARG A 312 3.23 -13.44 -6.31
N THR A 313 2.84 -12.41 -5.57
CA THR A 313 3.52 -12.04 -4.33
C THR A 313 2.92 -12.66 -3.07
N LEU A 314 1.62 -12.97 -3.07
CA LEU A 314 0.94 -13.47 -1.87
C LEU A 314 0.59 -14.97 -1.93
N ASP A 315 0.51 -15.58 -3.12
CA ASP A 315 0.29 -17.02 -3.24
C ASP A 315 1.61 -17.81 -3.40
N ALA A 316 2.75 -17.11 -3.41
CA ALA A 316 4.04 -17.78 -3.41
C ALA A 316 4.20 -18.64 -2.15
N ARG A 317 4.80 -19.83 -2.33
CA ARG A 317 5.03 -20.76 -1.22
C ARG A 317 5.82 -20.09 -0.10
N ASP A 318 5.47 -20.40 1.15
CA ASP A 318 6.10 -19.89 2.36
C ASP A 318 5.97 -18.37 2.60
N THR A 319 5.06 -17.70 1.90
CA THR A 319 4.71 -16.27 2.15
C THR A 319 4.08 -16.07 3.53
N PHE A 320 3.36 -17.07 4.01
CA PHE A 320 2.75 -17.09 5.34
C PHE A 320 3.33 -18.26 6.15
N ASP A 321 3.43 -18.08 7.45
CA ASP A 321 3.76 -19.18 8.36
C ASP A 321 2.54 -20.09 8.63
N ALA A 322 2.72 -21.09 9.48
CA ALA A 322 1.68 -22.07 9.81
C ALA A 322 0.47 -21.44 10.52
N ASP A 323 0.67 -20.31 11.20
CA ASP A 323 -0.37 -19.58 11.93
C ASP A 323 -1.01 -18.47 11.08
N GLY A 324 -0.59 -18.30 9.83
CA GLY A 324 -1.13 -17.33 8.89
C GLY A 324 -0.51 -15.92 8.97
N TRP A 325 0.62 -15.76 9.66
CA TRP A 325 1.36 -14.49 9.67
C TRP A 325 2.26 -14.34 8.45
N LEU A 326 2.36 -13.13 7.94
CA LEU A 326 3.27 -12.81 6.84
C LEU A 326 4.74 -13.01 7.26
N ARG A 327 5.53 -13.53 6.34
CA ARG A 327 7.00 -13.69 6.47
C ARG A 327 7.73 -12.72 5.55
N ILE A 328 8.92 -12.27 5.93
CA ILE A 328 9.72 -11.32 5.14
C ILE A 328 10.03 -11.93 3.76
N GLY A 329 9.78 -11.17 2.71
CA GLY A 329 10.07 -11.55 1.33
C GLY A 329 9.22 -10.79 0.31
N LEU A 330 9.58 -10.88 -0.95
CA LEU A 330 8.80 -10.40 -2.10
C LEU A 330 7.91 -11.51 -2.65
N CYS A 331 8.49 -12.67 -2.96
CA CYS A 331 7.78 -13.85 -3.42
C CYS A 331 8.18 -15.04 -2.53
N GLY A 332 7.35 -15.39 -1.55
CA GLY A 332 7.69 -16.38 -0.52
C GLY A 332 8.48 -15.79 0.64
N HIS A 333 9.29 -16.62 1.29
CA HIS A 333 10.14 -16.25 2.43
C HIS A 333 11.57 -15.96 1.97
N GLN A 334 12.00 -14.70 2.10
CA GLN A 334 13.29 -14.18 1.66
C GLN A 334 13.82 -13.18 2.71
N PRO A 335 14.23 -13.65 3.90
CA PRO A 335 14.57 -12.77 5.03
C PRO A 335 15.73 -11.79 4.73
N GLU A 336 16.64 -12.15 3.82
CA GLU A 336 17.81 -11.35 3.45
C GLU A 336 17.47 -10.08 2.68
N ILE A 337 16.26 -9.96 2.11
CA ILE A 337 15.85 -8.71 1.46
C ILE A 337 15.21 -7.70 2.41
N GLY A 338 15.10 -8.05 3.69
CA GLY A 338 14.57 -7.14 4.72
C GLY A 338 15.67 -6.21 5.24
N GLU A 339 15.49 -4.91 5.05
CA GLU A 339 16.33 -3.91 5.68
C GLU A 339 16.13 -3.91 7.21
N SER A 340 17.05 -3.28 7.95
CA SER A 340 17.04 -3.29 9.43
C SER A 340 15.77 -2.72 10.09
N TYR A 341 14.96 -1.97 9.35
CA TYR A 341 13.68 -1.44 9.80
C TYR A 341 12.48 -2.33 9.42
N ILE A 342 12.67 -3.39 8.64
CA ILE A 342 11.61 -4.32 8.25
C ILE A 342 11.35 -5.35 9.35
N SER A 343 10.08 -5.59 9.64
CA SER A 343 9.61 -6.63 10.53
C SER A 343 8.31 -7.25 10.01
N THR A 344 7.77 -8.25 10.68
CA THR A 344 6.47 -8.84 10.35
C THR A 344 5.39 -7.78 10.17
N GLY A 345 5.37 -6.75 11.03
CA GLY A 345 4.39 -5.66 10.93
C GLY A 345 4.48 -4.87 9.63
N SER A 346 5.70 -4.66 9.15
CA SER A 346 5.97 -3.90 7.93
C SER A 346 5.29 -4.48 6.70
N LEU A 347 5.15 -5.80 6.66
CA LEU A 347 4.67 -6.56 5.50
C LEU A 347 3.18 -6.31 5.20
N TYR A 348 2.42 -5.88 6.20
CA TYR A 348 0.98 -5.61 6.05
C TYR A 348 0.66 -4.41 5.16
N LEU A 349 1.68 -3.64 4.72
CA LEU A 349 1.47 -2.63 3.67
C LEU A 349 1.04 -3.25 2.34
N CYS A 350 1.26 -4.53 2.10
CA CYS A 350 0.72 -5.23 0.92
C CYS A 350 -0.81 -5.09 0.80
N SER A 351 -1.53 -4.90 1.91
CA SER A 351 -2.99 -4.76 1.93
C SER A 351 -3.51 -3.56 1.14
N VAL A 352 -2.70 -2.51 0.93
CA VAL A 352 -3.13 -1.33 0.16
C VAL A 352 -3.36 -1.60 -1.32
N ALA A 353 -2.85 -2.72 -1.85
CA ALA A 353 -3.20 -3.16 -3.20
C ALA A 353 -4.69 -3.58 -3.31
N LEU A 354 -5.35 -3.85 -2.18
CA LEU A 354 -6.75 -4.30 -2.12
C LEU A 354 -7.75 -3.13 -2.00
N LEU A 355 -7.31 -1.86 -2.03
CA LEU A 355 -8.17 -0.68 -1.94
C LEU A 355 -9.40 -0.72 -2.85
N PRO A 356 -9.32 -1.21 -4.13
CA PRO A 356 -10.49 -1.33 -5.01
C PRO A 356 -11.61 -2.22 -4.49
N LEU A 357 -11.41 -3.05 -3.46
CA LEU A 357 -12.51 -3.74 -2.78
C LEU A 357 -13.52 -2.79 -2.15
N GLY A 358 -13.16 -1.52 -1.92
CA GLY A 358 -14.09 -0.46 -1.54
C GLY A 358 -15.09 -0.05 -2.62
N LEU A 359 -14.94 -0.55 -3.86
CA LEU A 359 -15.92 -0.36 -4.92
C LEU A 359 -17.01 -1.44 -4.85
N PRO A 360 -18.30 -1.10 -5.10
CA PRO A 360 -19.38 -2.09 -5.14
C PRO A 360 -19.16 -3.09 -6.28
N ALA A 361 -19.72 -4.30 -6.14
CA ALA A 361 -19.58 -5.36 -7.15
C ALA A 361 -20.10 -4.97 -8.55
N SER A 362 -21.03 -4.00 -8.61
CA SER A 362 -21.56 -3.44 -9.86
C SER A 362 -20.66 -2.43 -10.54
N ASP A 363 -19.60 -1.96 -9.85
CA ASP A 363 -18.65 -1.01 -10.42
C ASP A 363 -17.93 -1.58 -11.65
N ALA A 364 -17.57 -0.72 -12.61
CA ALA A 364 -16.87 -1.12 -13.82
C ALA A 364 -15.55 -1.85 -13.55
N PHE A 365 -14.89 -1.55 -12.42
CA PHE A 365 -13.69 -2.28 -12.01
C PHE A 365 -13.95 -3.79 -11.84
N TRP A 366 -15.12 -4.17 -11.31
CA TRP A 366 -15.50 -5.55 -11.07
C TRP A 366 -16.40 -6.16 -12.15
N SER A 367 -17.33 -5.36 -12.71
CA SER A 367 -18.35 -5.85 -13.63
C SER A 367 -17.91 -5.93 -15.10
N ALA A 368 -16.91 -5.11 -15.50
CA ALA A 368 -16.44 -5.14 -16.88
C ALA A 368 -15.68 -6.42 -17.20
N PRO A 369 -15.81 -6.93 -18.46
CA PRO A 369 -15.08 -8.10 -18.91
C PRO A 369 -13.55 -7.92 -18.79
N PRO A 370 -12.78 -9.01 -18.66
CA PRO A 370 -11.32 -8.95 -18.56
C PRO A 370 -10.71 -8.23 -19.76
N GLN A 371 -9.70 -7.41 -19.49
CA GLN A 371 -8.94 -6.70 -20.50
C GLN A 371 -7.44 -6.84 -20.25
N PRO A 372 -6.63 -7.06 -21.30
CA PRO A 372 -5.18 -7.08 -21.15
C PRO A 372 -4.65 -5.70 -20.80
N TRP A 373 -3.73 -5.63 -19.84
CA TRP A 373 -3.05 -4.39 -19.49
C TRP A 373 -1.90 -4.09 -20.46
N THR A 374 -1.30 -2.89 -20.35
CA THR A 374 -0.40 -2.37 -21.39
C THR A 374 0.77 -3.29 -21.71
N SER A 375 1.44 -3.88 -20.73
CA SER A 375 2.57 -4.78 -21.01
C SER A 375 2.14 -6.13 -21.61
N VAL A 376 0.92 -6.62 -21.32
CA VAL A 376 0.35 -7.79 -22.02
C VAL A 376 0.08 -7.45 -23.49
N LYS A 377 -0.55 -6.30 -23.78
CA LYS A 377 -0.78 -5.83 -25.15
C LYS A 377 0.54 -5.72 -25.92
N ALA A 378 1.53 -5.06 -25.31
CA ALA A 378 2.84 -4.85 -25.91
C ALA A 378 3.56 -6.16 -26.23
N SER A 379 3.59 -7.10 -25.30
CA SER A 379 4.26 -8.40 -25.48
C SER A 379 3.54 -9.35 -26.44
N SER A 380 2.24 -9.15 -26.67
CA SER A 380 1.43 -9.95 -27.60
C SER A 380 1.20 -9.29 -28.97
N GLY A 381 1.87 -8.14 -29.22
CA GLY A 381 1.76 -7.44 -30.50
C GLY A 381 0.44 -6.70 -30.73
N GLN A 382 -0.35 -6.50 -29.66
CA GLN A 382 -1.59 -5.74 -29.74
C GLN A 382 -1.33 -4.23 -29.66
N PRO A 383 -2.14 -3.40 -30.30
CA PRO A 383 -2.02 -1.95 -30.18
C PRO A 383 -2.33 -1.46 -28.77
N PHE A 384 -1.57 -0.49 -28.31
CA PHE A 384 -1.79 0.19 -27.03
C PHE A 384 -1.47 1.69 -27.17
N PRO A 385 -2.01 2.58 -26.33
CA PRO A 385 -1.68 3.99 -26.38
C PRO A 385 -0.19 4.22 -26.12
N ILE A 386 0.48 4.98 -27.01
CA ILE A 386 1.87 5.40 -26.78
C ILE A 386 1.92 6.38 -25.60
N ASP A 387 3.04 6.41 -24.93
CA ASP A 387 3.32 7.37 -23.87
C ASP A 387 3.92 8.64 -24.46
N HIS A 388 3.61 9.78 -23.86
CA HIS A 388 4.11 11.08 -24.31
C HIS A 388 4.85 11.76 -23.17
N ALA A 389 5.99 12.37 -23.49
CA ALA A 389 6.61 13.32 -22.58
C ALA A 389 5.67 14.54 -22.45
N GLY A 390 5.36 14.93 -21.23
CA GLY A 390 4.51 16.09 -20.92
C GLY A 390 5.25 17.41 -21.07
#